data_8d950d5e8d61f151038d3e798f112bea
#
_entry.id   8d950d5e8d61f151038d3e798f112bea
#
_cell.length_a   1.000
_cell.length_b   1.000
_cell.length_c   1.000
_cell.angle_alpha   90.00
_cell.angle_beta   90.00
_cell.angle_gamma   90.00
#
_symmetry.space_group_name_H-M   'P 1'
#
loop_
_entity.id
_entity.type
_entity.pdbx_description
1 polymer ?
#
loop_
_entity_poly.entity_id
_entity_poly.type
_entity_poly.pdbx_seq_one_letter_code
_entity_poly.pdbx_strand_id
1 'polypeptide(L)'
;MKRLMATDILTFVAERGWHADLCLLRPDETAGPDVERRLKAQTYDCVVIGAGIRLPPHGLSMFEAVINAVHRAAPDAAIAFNTRPEDSADAAARWLKAD
;
A
#
# COMPACT_ATOMS: atom_id res chain seq x y z
N MET A 1 -12.90 11.92 4.96
CA MET A 1 -12.64 10.91 3.90
C MET A 1 -11.40 10.11 4.21
N LYS A 2 -11.47 8.81 4.11
CA LYS A 2 -10.29 7.97 4.31
C LYS A 2 -9.35 8.09 3.13
N ARG A 3 -8.04 8.11 3.43
CA ARG A 3 -7.00 8.19 2.41
C ARG A 3 -6.14 6.93 2.45
N LEU A 4 -5.93 6.34 1.30
CA LEU A 4 -5.08 5.16 1.21
C LEU A 4 -4.03 5.29 0.11
N MET A 5 -2.96 4.53 0.29
CA MET A 5 -1.91 4.39 -0.70
C MET A 5 -1.87 2.94 -1.16
N ALA A 6 -1.65 2.72 -2.44
CA ALA A 6 -1.44 1.37 -2.95
C ALA A 6 -0.17 1.31 -3.78
N THR A 7 0.54 0.19 -3.69
CA THR A 7 1.76 -0.04 -4.45
C THR A 7 1.48 -0.76 -5.76
N ASP A 8 0.22 -0.97 -6.07
CA ASP A 8 -0.26 -1.61 -7.29
C ASP A 8 -1.39 -0.76 -7.86
N ILE A 9 -1.90 -1.13 -9.05
CA ILE A 9 -2.95 -0.39 -9.72
C ILE A 9 -4.19 -0.30 -8.84
N LEU A 10 -4.76 0.92 -8.76
CA LEU A 10 -5.95 1.18 -7.97
C LEU A 10 -7.19 1.08 -8.83
N THR A 11 -8.08 0.16 -8.48
CA THR A 11 -9.37 0.00 -9.14
C THR A 11 -10.47 0.01 -8.10
N PHE A 12 -11.61 0.59 -8.46
CA PHE A 12 -12.83 0.61 -7.65
C PHE A 12 -12.71 1.33 -6.30
N VAL A 13 -11.60 2.00 -6.04
CA VAL A 13 -11.39 2.67 -4.75
C VAL A 13 -12.25 3.92 -4.64
N ALA A 14 -12.34 4.70 -5.72
CA ALA A 14 -13.15 5.91 -5.73
C ALA A 14 -14.64 5.62 -5.49
N GLU A 15 -15.11 4.45 -5.89
CA GLU A 15 -16.49 4.03 -5.70
C GLU A 15 -16.86 3.85 -4.23
N ARG A 16 -15.84 3.66 -3.37
CA ARG A 16 -16.02 3.52 -1.93
C ARG A 16 -15.96 4.87 -1.21
N GLY A 17 -15.76 5.97 -1.95
CA GLY A 17 -15.66 7.30 -1.39
C GLY A 17 -14.32 7.61 -0.74
N TRP A 18 -13.29 6.82 -1.01
CA TRP A 18 -11.95 7.01 -0.46
C TRP A 18 -11.08 7.81 -1.42
N HIS A 19 -10.12 8.56 -0.87
CA HIS A 19 -9.06 9.16 -1.65
C HIS A 19 -7.90 8.19 -1.71
N ALA A 20 -7.34 7.98 -2.89
CA ALA A 20 -6.28 7.01 -3.05
C ALA A 20 -5.12 7.55 -3.88
N ASP A 21 -3.91 7.28 -3.42
CA ASP A 21 -2.67 7.62 -4.14
C ASP A 21 -1.98 6.34 -4.56
N LEU A 22 -1.42 6.35 -5.76
CA LEU A 22 -0.66 5.24 -6.29
C LEU A 22 0.83 5.49 -6.07
N CYS A 23 1.53 4.49 -5.56
CA CYS A 23 2.98 4.54 -5.38
C CYS A 23 3.60 3.31 -6.02
N LEU A 24 3.93 3.42 -7.31
CA LEU A 24 4.60 2.32 -8.02
C LEU A 24 6.05 2.25 -7.58
N LEU A 25 6.48 1.08 -7.16
CA LEU A 25 7.82 0.85 -6.64
C LEU A 25 8.66 0.08 -7.66
N ARG A 26 9.94 0.43 -7.76
CA ARG A 26 10.88 -0.35 -8.55
C ARG A 26 11.24 -1.61 -7.77
N PRO A 27 11.42 -2.75 -8.45
CA PRO A 27 11.75 -4.01 -7.77
C PRO A 27 13.24 -4.09 -7.41
N ASP A 28 13.73 -3.12 -6.66
CA ASP A 28 15.14 -3.03 -6.27
C ASP A 28 15.24 -2.42 -4.86
N GLU A 29 16.45 -2.08 -4.46
CA GLU A 29 16.72 -1.54 -3.12
C GLU A 29 16.13 -0.16 -2.87
N THR A 30 15.60 0.51 -3.90
CA THR A 30 14.97 1.82 -3.72
C THR A 30 13.53 1.71 -3.23
N ALA A 31 12.93 0.51 -3.26
CA ALA A 31 11.51 0.35 -2.93
C ALA A 31 11.17 0.80 -1.51
N GLY A 32 11.95 0.36 -0.52
CA GLY A 32 11.73 0.75 0.87
C GLY A 32 11.87 2.25 1.09
N PRO A 33 13.00 2.85 0.71
CA PRO A 33 13.19 4.30 0.85
C PRO A 33 12.14 5.12 0.11
N ASP A 34 11.71 4.68 -1.07
CA ASP A 34 10.70 5.41 -1.85
C ASP A 34 9.34 5.41 -1.16
N VAL A 35 8.89 4.25 -0.68
CA VAL A 35 7.60 4.19 0.00
C VAL A 35 7.65 4.96 1.32
N GLU A 36 8.77 4.89 2.02
CA GLU A 36 8.93 5.64 3.27
C GLU A 36 8.81 7.14 3.03
N ARG A 37 9.49 7.65 2.01
CA ARG A 37 9.44 9.07 1.66
C ARG A 37 8.00 9.51 1.34
N ARG A 38 7.29 8.72 0.57
CA ARG A 38 5.92 9.03 0.18
C ARG A 38 4.98 9.01 1.39
N LEU A 39 5.18 8.08 2.31
CA LEU A 39 4.35 7.98 3.51
C LEU A 39 4.60 9.07 4.51
N LYS A 40 5.80 9.64 4.52
CA LYS A 40 6.11 10.78 5.39
C LYS A 40 5.53 12.09 4.88
N ALA A 41 5.29 12.18 3.57
CA ALA A 41 4.78 13.40 2.95
C ALA A 41 3.28 13.60 3.15
N GLN A 42 2.55 12.56 3.53
CA GLN A 42 1.09 12.58 3.60
C GLN A 42 0.62 11.54 4.62
N THR A 43 -0.44 11.85 5.36
CA THR A 43 -1.03 10.89 6.29
C THR A 43 -1.98 9.94 5.56
N TYR A 44 -1.85 8.66 5.85
CA TYR A 44 -2.68 7.62 5.25
C TYR A 44 -3.36 6.77 6.31
N ASP A 45 -4.58 6.34 6.02
CA ASP A 45 -5.34 5.45 6.90
C ASP A 45 -5.06 3.98 6.61
N CYS A 46 -4.66 3.68 5.38
CA CYS A 46 -4.36 2.31 4.97
C CYS A 46 -3.33 2.30 3.85
N VAL A 47 -2.45 1.32 3.88
CA VAL A 47 -1.50 1.06 2.80
C VAL A 47 -1.78 -0.33 2.24
N VAL A 48 -2.12 -0.39 0.95
CA VAL A 48 -2.38 -1.66 0.26
C VAL A 48 -1.11 -2.10 -0.44
N ILE A 49 -0.58 -3.24 -0.04
CA ILE A 49 0.64 -3.81 -0.63
C ILE A 49 0.22 -4.76 -1.75
N GLY A 50 0.66 -4.47 -2.96
CA GLY A 50 0.32 -5.27 -4.12
C GLY A 50 1.00 -6.62 -4.13
N ALA A 51 0.38 -7.59 -4.78
CA ALA A 51 0.93 -8.94 -4.91
C ALA A 51 2.31 -8.95 -5.56
N GLY A 52 2.58 -8.01 -6.48
CA GLY A 52 3.87 -7.91 -7.14
C GLY A 52 5.05 -7.63 -6.22
N ILE A 53 4.79 -7.06 -5.04
CA ILE A 53 5.84 -6.77 -4.07
C ILE A 53 6.30 -8.04 -3.35
N ARG A 54 5.37 -8.95 -3.07
CA ARG A 54 5.66 -10.12 -2.23
C ARG A 54 5.81 -11.42 -2.99
N LEU A 55 5.42 -11.46 -4.28
CA LEU A 55 5.51 -12.67 -5.07
C LEU A 55 6.81 -12.71 -5.88
N PRO A 56 7.31 -13.92 -6.22
CA PRO A 56 8.49 -14.03 -7.07
C PRO A 56 8.32 -13.26 -8.38
N PRO A 57 9.42 -12.75 -8.96
CA PRO A 57 10.81 -12.99 -8.59
C PRO A 57 11.41 -12.06 -7.53
N HIS A 58 10.63 -11.10 -7.01
CA HIS A 58 11.20 -10.07 -6.15
C HIS A 58 11.54 -10.54 -4.75
N GLY A 59 10.82 -11.53 -4.28
CA GLY A 59 11.21 -12.23 -3.09
C GLY A 59 10.98 -11.54 -1.76
N LEU A 60 11.43 -12.23 -0.73
CA LEU A 60 11.16 -11.89 0.65
C LEU A 60 11.82 -10.58 1.09
N SER A 61 13.06 -10.33 0.63
CA SER A 61 13.81 -9.14 1.08
C SER A 61 13.11 -7.84 0.70
N MET A 62 12.56 -7.76 -0.50
CA MET A 62 11.83 -6.58 -0.93
C MET A 62 10.55 -6.41 -0.12
N PHE A 63 9.84 -7.50 0.10
CA PHE A 63 8.62 -7.49 0.89
C PHE A 63 8.90 -6.97 2.30
N GLU A 64 9.91 -7.52 2.95
CA GLU A 64 10.29 -7.09 4.30
C GLU A 64 10.71 -5.61 4.34
N ALA A 65 11.48 -5.17 3.35
CA ALA A 65 11.93 -3.78 3.29
C ALA A 65 10.74 -2.82 3.17
N VAL A 66 9.76 -3.16 2.34
CA VAL A 66 8.56 -2.33 2.16
C VAL A 66 7.72 -2.33 3.44
N ILE A 67 7.47 -3.48 4.03
CA ILE A 67 6.67 -3.58 5.25
C ILE A 67 7.31 -2.80 6.40
N ASN A 68 8.62 -2.93 6.57
CA ASN A 68 9.30 -2.21 7.64
C ASN A 68 9.31 -0.70 7.40
N ALA A 69 9.41 -0.27 6.15
CA ALA A 69 9.31 1.15 5.80
C ALA A 69 7.92 1.70 6.13
N VAL A 70 6.87 0.94 5.83
CA VAL A 70 5.50 1.33 6.16
C VAL A 70 5.32 1.43 7.68
N HIS A 71 5.83 0.45 8.40
CA HIS A 71 5.73 0.42 9.85
C HIS A 71 6.42 1.64 10.49
N ARG A 72 7.58 2.04 9.96
CA ARG A 72 8.30 3.21 10.49
C ARG A 72 7.62 4.53 10.14
N ALA A 73 7.16 4.66 8.89
CA ALA A 73 6.68 5.94 8.36
C ALA A 73 5.20 6.19 8.63
N ALA A 74 4.41 5.15 8.75
CA ALA A 74 2.96 5.24 8.93
C ALA A 74 2.48 4.23 9.98
N PRO A 75 2.91 4.37 11.24
CA PRO A 75 2.62 3.36 12.26
C PRO A 75 1.14 3.21 12.59
N ASP A 76 0.33 4.23 12.28
CA ASP A 76 -1.10 4.19 12.56
C ASP A 76 -1.94 3.73 11.38
N ALA A 77 -1.33 3.53 10.22
CA ALA A 77 -2.04 3.07 9.04
C ALA A 77 -2.25 1.56 9.11
N ALA A 78 -3.43 1.10 8.67
CA ALA A 78 -3.65 -0.32 8.47
C ALA A 78 -2.85 -0.78 7.27
N ILE A 79 -2.36 -2.02 7.30
CA ILE A 79 -1.66 -2.63 6.17
C ILE A 79 -2.56 -3.71 5.60
N ALA A 80 -2.86 -3.61 4.30
CA ALA A 80 -3.70 -4.58 3.61
C ALA A 80 -2.94 -5.16 2.42
N PHE A 81 -3.30 -6.38 2.05
CA PHE A 81 -2.67 -7.07 0.93
C PHE A 81 -3.74 -7.45 -0.08
N ASN A 82 -3.51 -7.11 -1.35
CA ASN A 82 -4.38 -7.60 -2.40
C ASN A 82 -3.84 -8.93 -2.95
N THR A 83 -4.67 -9.67 -3.66
CA THR A 83 -4.22 -10.84 -4.40
C THR A 83 -3.99 -10.51 -5.88
N ARG A 84 -4.59 -9.40 -6.32
CA ARG A 84 -4.47 -8.86 -7.68
C ARG A 84 -4.97 -7.41 -7.63
N PRO A 85 -4.64 -6.59 -8.62
CA PRO A 85 -5.02 -5.16 -8.58
C PRO A 85 -6.51 -4.91 -8.43
N GLU A 86 -7.35 -5.78 -9.01
CA GLU A 86 -8.79 -5.60 -8.98
C GLU A 86 -9.39 -5.70 -7.59
N ASP A 87 -8.74 -6.36 -6.64
CA ASP A 87 -9.28 -6.50 -5.30
C ASP A 87 -8.65 -5.56 -4.28
N SER A 88 -7.95 -4.50 -4.73
CA SER A 88 -7.33 -3.52 -3.84
C SER A 88 -8.35 -2.83 -2.93
N ALA A 89 -9.50 -2.46 -3.46
CA ALA A 89 -10.55 -1.83 -2.64
C ALA A 89 -11.10 -2.81 -1.61
N ASP A 90 -11.29 -4.07 -1.98
CA ASP A 90 -11.75 -5.09 -1.04
C ASP A 90 -10.72 -5.35 0.06
N ALA A 91 -9.43 -5.34 -0.30
CA ALA A 91 -8.36 -5.51 0.66
C ALA A 91 -8.40 -4.40 1.72
N ALA A 92 -8.51 -3.15 1.29
CA ALA A 92 -8.61 -2.03 2.21
C ALA A 92 -9.88 -2.09 3.05
N ALA A 93 -10.99 -2.52 2.48
CA ALA A 93 -12.27 -2.58 3.18
C ALA A 93 -12.26 -3.54 4.36
N ARG A 94 -11.39 -4.54 4.33
CA ARG A 94 -11.27 -5.48 5.46
C ARG A 94 -10.82 -4.77 6.74
N TRP A 95 -10.10 -3.66 6.61
CA TRP A 95 -9.44 -2.98 7.72
C TRP A 95 -9.94 -1.57 7.96
N LEU A 96 -10.47 -0.89 6.93
CA LEU A 96 -11.01 0.45 7.07
C LEU A 96 -12.49 0.39 7.40
N LYS A 97 -12.87 1.10 8.44
CA LYS A 97 -14.27 1.26 8.77
C LYS A 97 -14.85 2.36 7.90
N ALA A 98 -16.15 2.30 7.67
CA ALA A 98 -16.84 3.38 6.96
C ALA A 98 -16.71 4.69 7.73
N ASP A 99 -16.63 5.76 6.99
CA ASP A 99 -16.61 7.10 7.58
C ASP A 99 -17.96 7.44 8.23
#